data_0471d86006f011fd6ee79aab620d7264
#
_entry.id   0471d86006f011fd6ee79aab620d7264
#
_cell.length_a   1.000
_cell.length_b   1.000
_cell.length_c   1.000
_cell.angle_alpha   90.00
_cell.angle_beta   90.00
_cell.angle_gamma   90.00
#
_symmetry.space_group_name_H-M   'P 1'
#
loop_
_entity.id
_entity.type
_entity.pdbx_description
1 polymer ?
#
loop_
_entity_poly.entity_id
_entity_poly.type
_entity_poly.pdbx_seq_one_letter_code
_entity_poly.pdbx_strand_id
1 'polypeptide(L)'
;QRLYRLNEDAFCRARPDLILTQDLCHVCSVTRDQLTRVIESLQHRPNVLTLSPTTLDDMIQDIERIAQPADVLTRRRALTQKLRRRVDHVRATTSRMSARPRVVCLEWLDPLYVAGRCVPEMVALAGGLDVLGSQDAPSHETTWHAVEAARPDVVLIMPCGYSVERTVNELTRVGQSGDAWRQACEQWPNLYVVDAASYFSRPGPRLIDGVELLASILHPTPDHPLDPAQAIKLEASTLTGSCAL
;
A
#
# COMPACT_ATOMS: atom_id res chain seq x y z
N GLN A 1 13.62 8.80 14.98
CA GLN A 1 13.87 10.07 14.29
C GLN A 1 12.66 10.43 13.45
N ARG A 2 12.09 11.65 13.62
CA ARG A 2 10.89 12.06 12.86
C ARG A 2 11.26 12.37 11.42
N LEU A 3 10.56 11.80 10.45
CA LEU A 3 10.82 12.02 9.03
C LEU A 3 10.28 13.37 8.53
N TYR A 4 9.24 13.92 9.18
CA TYR A 4 8.58 15.14 8.74
C TYR A 4 8.51 16.18 9.85
N ARG A 5 8.69 17.45 9.46
CA ARG A 5 8.46 18.63 10.30
C ARG A 5 7.45 19.52 9.61
N LEU A 6 6.48 20.02 10.36
CA LEU A 6 5.53 21.02 9.86
C LEU A 6 6.26 22.37 9.70
N ASN A 7 6.13 22.98 8.54
CA ASN A 7 6.55 24.37 8.34
C ASN A 7 5.44 25.29 8.85
N GLU A 8 5.55 25.73 10.10
CA GLU A 8 4.53 26.49 10.81
C GLU A 8 4.23 27.83 10.13
N ASP A 9 5.26 28.54 9.64
CA ASP A 9 5.09 29.82 8.95
C ASP A 9 4.31 29.66 7.63
N ALA A 10 4.65 28.63 6.84
CA ALA A 10 3.93 28.35 5.61
C ALA A 10 2.48 27.93 5.89
N PHE A 11 2.27 27.15 6.95
CA PHE A 11 0.94 26.73 7.38
C PHE A 11 0.07 27.93 7.82
N CYS A 12 0.61 28.83 8.63
CA CYS A 12 -0.09 30.04 9.06
C CYS A 12 -0.40 30.97 7.89
N ARG A 13 0.53 31.11 6.92
CA ARG A 13 0.28 31.91 5.71
C ARG A 13 -0.79 31.32 4.80
N ALA A 14 -0.94 30.01 4.79
CA ALA A 14 -1.95 29.33 3.96
C ALA A 14 -3.39 29.63 4.42
N ARG A 15 -3.62 29.99 5.69
CA ARG A 15 -4.95 30.27 6.27
C ARG A 15 -5.99 29.21 5.90
N PRO A 16 -5.75 27.92 6.20
CA PRO A 16 -6.63 26.86 5.74
C PRO A 16 -8.00 26.93 6.44
N ASP A 17 -9.09 26.80 5.68
CA ASP A 17 -10.44 26.61 6.22
C ASP A 17 -10.71 25.16 6.56
N LEU A 18 -10.01 24.22 5.87
CA LEU A 18 -10.08 22.79 6.05
C LEU A 18 -8.68 22.18 6.14
N ILE A 19 -8.46 21.37 7.17
CA ILE A 19 -7.24 20.59 7.34
C ILE A 19 -7.59 19.11 7.24
N LEU A 20 -6.97 18.41 6.29
CA LEU A 20 -7.01 16.97 6.20
C LEU A 20 -5.74 16.40 6.83
N THR A 21 -5.88 15.53 7.80
CA THR A 21 -4.76 14.90 8.51
C THR A 21 -4.99 13.41 8.66
N GLN A 22 -3.97 12.68 9.04
CA GLN A 22 -4.04 11.25 9.32
C GLN A 22 -3.40 10.92 10.67
N ASP A 23 -3.83 9.82 11.28
CA ASP A 23 -3.33 9.31 12.55
C ASP A 23 -2.99 7.80 12.44
N LEU A 24 -2.45 7.39 11.28
CA LEU A 24 -2.18 5.99 10.96
C LEU A 24 -0.75 5.56 11.25
N CYS A 25 0.21 6.49 11.24
CA CYS A 25 1.63 6.17 11.37
C CYS A 25 2.32 7.27 12.17
N HIS A 26 2.93 6.90 13.29
CA HIS A 26 3.71 7.83 14.13
C HIS A 26 5.07 8.19 13.54
N VAL A 27 5.55 7.44 12.55
CA VAL A 27 6.84 7.66 11.87
C VAL A 27 6.68 8.55 10.64
N CYS A 28 5.63 8.30 9.85
CA CYS A 28 5.42 8.87 8.52
C CYS A 28 4.44 10.06 8.51
N SER A 29 4.01 10.55 9.66
CA SER A 29 3.06 11.67 9.76
C SER A 29 3.56 12.78 10.70
N VAL A 30 3.02 13.99 10.48
CA VAL A 30 3.10 15.07 11.47
C VAL A 30 2.32 14.65 12.70
N THR A 31 2.94 14.76 13.88
CA THR A 31 2.27 14.34 15.13
C THR A 31 1.06 15.23 15.44
N ARG A 32 0.05 14.63 16.09
CA ARG A 32 -1.14 15.35 16.55
C ARG A 32 -0.78 16.59 17.36
N ASP A 33 0.21 16.49 18.28
CA ASP A 33 0.64 17.61 19.13
C ASP A 33 1.25 18.78 18.35
N GLN A 34 1.99 18.50 17.26
CA GLN A 34 2.53 19.56 16.40
C GLN A 34 1.39 20.26 15.66
N LEU A 35 0.45 19.50 15.12
CA LEU A 35 -0.70 20.05 14.42
C LEU A 35 -1.58 20.87 15.34
N THR A 36 -1.88 20.37 16.55
CA THR A 36 -2.70 21.07 17.55
C THR A 36 -2.09 22.43 17.92
N ARG A 37 -0.79 22.47 18.24
CA ARG A 37 -0.10 23.72 18.58
C ARG A 37 -0.19 24.76 17.48
N VAL A 38 -0.02 24.34 16.22
CA VAL A 38 -0.08 25.27 15.08
C VAL A 38 -1.50 25.74 14.82
N ILE A 39 -2.50 24.86 14.97
CA ILE A 39 -3.92 25.25 14.87
C ILE A 39 -4.30 26.27 15.94
N GLU A 40 -3.82 26.11 17.17
CA GLU A 40 -4.07 27.05 18.27
C GLU A 40 -3.48 28.44 18.02
N SER A 41 -2.42 28.54 17.20
CA SER A 41 -1.81 29.81 16.82
C SER A 41 -2.53 30.53 15.67
N LEU A 42 -3.49 29.88 14.99
CA LEU A 42 -4.24 30.50 13.90
C LEU A 42 -5.27 31.50 14.43
N GLN A 43 -5.45 32.60 13.72
CA GLN A 43 -6.46 33.64 14.06
C GLN A 43 -7.91 33.13 13.90
N HIS A 44 -8.14 32.12 13.07
CA HIS A 44 -9.43 31.44 12.91
C HIS A 44 -9.25 29.93 13.07
N ARG A 45 -10.30 29.23 13.49
CA ARG A 45 -10.27 27.80 13.68
C ARG A 45 -10.75 27.08 12.41
N PRO A 46 -9.85 26.36 11.71
CA PRO A 46 -10.24 25.57 10.55
C PRO A 46 -11.03 24.31 10.97
N ASN A 47 -11.80 23.76 10.05
CA ASN A 47 -12.30 22.40 10.19
C ASN A 47 -11.14 21.41 10.10
N VAL A 48 -11.03 20.49 11.07
CA VAL A 48 -10.01 19.43 11.07
C VAL A 48 -10.68 18.10 10.86
N LEU A 49 -10.32 17.42 9.79
CA LEU A 49 -10.79 16.09 9.46
C LEU A 49 -9.64 15.10 9.52
N THR A 50 -9.67 14.24 10.55
CA THR A 50 -8.71 13.14 10.67
C THR A 50 -9.22 11.92 9.90
N LEU A 51 -8.38 11.40 9.00
CA LEU A 51 -8.63 10.24 8.16
C LEU A 51 -7.73 9.11 8.66
N SER A 52 -8.34 7.98 9.02
CA SER A 52 -7.61 6.84 9.55
C SER A 52 -8.22 5.53 9.04
N PRO A 53 -8.34 5.35 7.70
CA PRO A 53 -8.95 4.17 7.14
C PRO A 53 -8.06 2.94 7.36
N THR A 54 -8.67 1.85 7.80
CA THR A 54 -8.04 0.53 7.98
C THR A 54 -8.58 -0.49 6.97
N THR A 55 -9.72 -0.19 6.34
CA THR A 55 -10.37 -0.99 5.32
C THR A 55 -10.60 -0.19 4.03
N LEU A 56 -10.93 -0.88 2.95
CA LEU A 56 -11.33 -0.22 1.69
C LEU A 56 -12.65 0.53 1.82
N ASP A 57 -13.57 0.04 2.65
CA ASP A 57 -14.83 0.75 2.89
C ASP A 57 -14.61 2.03 3.71
N ASP A 58 -13.72 2.03 4.70
CA ASP A 58 -13.31 3.25 5.41
C ASP A 58 -12.73 4.28 4.45
N MET A 59 -11.88 3.85 3.50
CA MET A 59 -11.32 4.76 2.48
C MET A 59 -12.43 5.35 1.61
N ILE A 60 -13.43 4.57 1.21
CA ILE A 60 -14.58 5.07 0.45
C ILE A 60 -15.43 6.02 1.30
N GLN A 61 -15.63 5.73 2.58
CA GLN A 61 -16.33 6.62 3.51
C GLN A 61 -15.54 7.93 3.72
N ASP A 62 -14.23 7.89 3.77
CA ASP A 62 -13.39 9.08 3.88
C ASP A 62 -13.57 10.02 2.68
N ILE A 63 -13.78 9.51 1.47
CA ILE A 63 -14.16 10.32 0.31
C ILE A 63 -15.49 11.05 0.59
N GLU A 64 -16.44 10.39 1.23
CA GLU A 64 -17.72 10.99 1.61
C GLU A 64 -17.56 12.07 2.68
N ARG A 65 -16.69 11.85 3.67
CA ARG A 65 -16.38 12.79 4.75
C ARG A 65 -15.67 14.04 4.23
N ILE A 66 -14.75 13.90 3.27
CA ILE A 66 -14.02 15.02 2.64
C ILE A 66 -14.96 15.86 1.77
N ALA A 67 -15.87 15.21 1.04
CA ALA A 67 -16.70 15.89 0.06
C ALA A 67 -17.71 16.88 0.67
N GLN A 68 -18.08 16.68 1.91
CA GLN A 68 -19.02 17.56 2.61
C GLN A 68 -18.39 18.95 2.89
N PRO A 69 -17.26 19.07 3.61
CA PRO A 69 -16.62 20.36 3.86
C PRO A 69 -15.96 20.98 2.62
N ALA A 70 -15.70 20.18 1.57
CA ALA A 70 -15.13 20.64 0.30
C ALA A 70 -16.19 21.07 -0.74
N ASP A 71 -17.49 20.93 -0.41
CA ASP A 71 -18.65 21.27 -1.27
C ASP A 71 -18.62 20.60 -2.66
N VAL A 72 -18.27 19.31 -2.72
CA VAL A 72 -18.19 18.54 -3.97
C VAL A 72 -19.10 17.30 -3.98
N LEU A 73 -20.30 17.43 -3.41
CA LEU A 73 -21.22 16.32 -3.16
C LEU A 73 -21.63 15.54 -4.43
N THR A 74 -21.80 16.23 -5.56
CA THR A 74 -22.19 15.58 -6.82
C THR A 74 -21.06 14.66 -7.34
N ARG A 75 -19.82 15.16 -7.34
CA ARG A 75 -18.65 14.38 -7.78
C ARG A 75 -18.39 13.16 -6.87
N ARG A 76 -18.64 13.31 -5.59
CA ARG A 76 -18.55 12.25 -4.59
C ARG A 76 -19.34 11.01 -4.99
N ARG A 77 -20.65 11.17 -5.25
CA ARG A 77 -21.55 10.03 -5.57
C ARG A 77 -21.06 9.23 -6.78
N ALA A 78 -20.67 9.92 -7.84
CA ALA A 78 -20.16 9.27 -9.04
C ALA A 78 -18.88 8.46 -8.75
N LEU A 79 -17.93 9.06 -7.97
CA LEU A 79 -16.68 8.40 -7.62
C LEU A 79 -16.91 7.18 -6.73
N THR A 80 -17.60 7.32 -5.59
CA THR A 80 -17.82 6.23 -4.64
C THR A 80 -18.60 5.07 -5.27
N GLN A 81 -19.60 5.34 -6.10
CA GLN A 81 -20.29 4.30 -6.85
C GLN A 81 -19.40 3.58 -7.87
N LYS A 82 -18.53 4.33 -8.56
CA LYS A 82 -17.54 3.73 -9.48
C LYS A 82 -16.61 2.79 -8.73
N LEU A 83 -16.04 3.24 -7.59
CA LEU A 83 -15.12 2.43 -6.80
C LEU A 83 -15.80 1.17 -6.26
N ARG A 84 -17.00 1.28 -5.68
CA ARG A 84 -17.75 0.12 -5.18
C ARG A 84 -18.04 -0.90 -6.29
N ARG A 85 -18.48 -0.45 -7.47
CA ARG A 85 -18.70 -1.36 -8.62
C ARG A 85 -17.44 -2.10 -9.04
N ARG A 86 -16.26 -1.44 -9.01
CA ARG A 86 -14.97 -2.09 -9.33
C ARG A 86 -14.63 -3.16 -8.30
N VAL A 87 -14.77 -2.87 -7.00
CA VAL A 87 -14.58 -3.86 -5.92
C VAL A 87 -15.52 -5.05 -6.11
N ASP A 88 -16.80 -4.79 -6.36
CA ASP A 88 -17.80 -5.86 -6.56
C ASP A 88 -17.48 -6.70 -7.79
N HIS A 89 -16.98 -6.09 -8.86
CA HIS A 89 -16.56 -6.80 -10.07
C HIS A 89 -15.39 -7.74 -9.79
N VAL A 90 -14.32 -7.25 -9.12
CA VAL A 90 -13.19 -8.11 -8.75
C VAL A 90 -13.67 -9.25 -7.86
N ARG A 91 -14.44 -8.95 -6.80
CA ARG A 91 -14.99 -9.97 -5.89
C ARG A 91 -15.80 -11.03 -6.63
N ALA A 92 -16.67 -10.63 -7.56
CA ALA A 92 -17.48 -11.54 -8.34
C ALA A 92 -16.63 -12.44 -9.27
N THR A 93 -15.53 -11.91 -9.79
CA THR A 93 -14.61 -12.67 -10.64
C THR A 93 -13.78 -13.64 -9.81
N THR A 94 -13.14 -13.18 -8.75
CA THR A 94 -12.22 -13.99 -7.93
C THR A 94 -12.94 -15.03 -7.07
N SER A 95 -14.21 -14.78 -6.67
CA SER A 95 -15.01 -15.77 -5.94
C SER A 95 -15.31 -17.05 -6.73
N ARG A 96 -15.16 -17.02 -8.05
CA ARG A 96 -15.34 -18.19 -8.94
C ARG A 96 -14.03 -18.98 -9.13
N MET A 97 -12.91 -18.45 -8.66
CA MET A 97 -11.61 -19.12 -8.76
C MET A 97 -11.54 -20.27 -7.75
N SER A 98 -11.12 -21.45 -8.21
CA SER A 98 -10.98 -22.63 -7.35
C SER A 98 -9.74 -22.56 -6.45
N ALA A 99 -8.68 -21.92 -6.93
CA ALA A 99 -7.43 -21.75 -6.17
C ALA A 99 -7.45 -20.43 -5.39
N ARG A 100 -6.96 -20.50 -4.15
CA ARG A 100 -6.68 -19.33 -3.31
C ARG A 100 -5.19 -19.34 -2.94
N PRO A 101 -4.34 -18.69 -3.74
CA PRO A 101 -2.91 -18.66 -3.49
C PRO A 101 -2.61 -18.09 -2.10
N ARG A 102 -1.65 -18.69 -1.40
CA ARG A 102 -1.10 -18.21 -0.14
C ARG A 102 -0.14 -17.09 -0.44
N VAL A 103 -0.38 -15.93 0.12
CA VAL A 103 0.34 -14.69 -0.19
C VAL A 103 1.05 -14.17 1.04
N VAL A 104 2.28 -13.72 0.88
CA VAL A 104 3.00 -12.90 1.86
C VAL A 104 3.28 -11.54 1.23
N CYS A 105 2.90 -10.48 1.92
CA CYS A 105 3.12 -9.09 1.50
C CYS A 105 4.21 -8.45 2.37
N LEU A 106 5.40 -8.21 1.81
CA LEU A 106 6.53 -7.58 2.50
C LEU A 106 6.53 -6.07 2.26
N GLU A 107 6.20 -5.32 3.30
CA GLU A 107 6.06 -3.85 3.27
C GLU A 107 7.38 -3.11 3.57
N TRP A 108 8.39 -3.81 4.07
CA TRP A 108 9.74 -3.28 4.27
C TRP A 108 10.79 -4.37 4.11
N LEU A 109 12.03 -3.95 3.78
CA LEU A 109 13.09 -4.84 3.29
C LEU A 109 14.12 -5.22 4.36
N ASP A 110 14.41 -4.30 5.29
CA ASP A 110 15.38 -4.51 6.38
C ASP A 110 15.12 -3.52 7.53
N PRO A 111 14.70 -3.99 8.73
CA PRO A 111 14.20 -5.36 8.94
C PRO A 111 12.96 -5.67 8.10
N LEU A 112 12.65 -6.96 7.91
CA LEU A 112 11.46 -7.35 7.17
C LEU A 112 10.19 -6.97 7.94
N TYR A 113 9.22 -6.36 7.25
CA TYR A 113 7.88 -6.13 7.77
C TYR A 113 6.84 -6.73 6.84
N VAL A 114 5.85 -7.39 7.40
CA VAL A 114 4.64 -7.77 6.68
C VAL A 114 3.63 -6.62 6.68
N ALA A 115 2.90 -6.50 5.59
CA ALA A 115 1.86 -5.50 5.44
C ALA A 115 0.66 -5.82 6.34
N GLY A 116 -0.02 -4.76 6.77
CA GLY A 116 -1.24 -4.83 7.57
C GLY A 116 -2.34 -3.94 7.00
N ARG A 117 -3.32 -3.55 7.85
CA ARG A 117 -4.41 -2.63 7.51
C ARG A 117 -5.23 -3.10 6.31
N CYS A 118 -5.28 -2.30 5.23
CA CYS A 118 -6.06 -2.61 4.03
C CYS A 118 -5.46 -3.75 3.19
N VAL A 119 -4.14 -4.05 3.31
CA VAL A 119 -3.47 -4.99 2.38
C VAL A 119 -4.02 -6.42 2.49
N PRO A 120 -4.22 -7.01 3.68
CA PRO A 120 -4.82 -8.34 3.79
C PRO A 120 -6.24 -8.41 3.19
N GLU A 121 -7.06 -7.35 3.34
CA GLU A 121 -8.37 -7.25 2.68
C GLU A 121 -8.22 -7.20 1.16
N MET A 122 -7.26 -6.42 0.64
CA MET A 122 -6.99 -6.34 -0.80
C MET A 122 -6.59 -7.70 -1.37
N VAL A 123 -5.73 -8.45 -0.67
CA VAL A 123 -5.34 -9.83 -1.04
C VAL A 123 -6.56 -10.75 -1.06
N ALA A 124 -7.41 -10.69 -0.03
CA ALA A 124 -8.62 -11.51 0.04
C ALA A 124 -9.60 -11.21 -1.09
N LEU A 125 -9.83 -9.93 -1.42
CA LEU A 125 -10.65 -9.48 -2.55
C LEU A 125 -10.07 -9.93 -3.89
N ALA A 126 -8.76 -9.90 -4.02
CA ALA A 126 -8.04 -10.41 -5.19
C ALA A 126 -8.04 -11.95 -5.32
N GLY A 127 -8.71 -12.66 -4.41
CA GLY A 127 -8.83 -14.12 -4.43
C GLY A 127 -7.66 -14.87 -3.80
N GLY A 128 -6.77 -14.20 -3.07
CA GLY A 128 -5.68 -14.80 -2.31
C GLY A 128 -6.01 -15.03 -0.83
N LEU A 129 -5.03 -15.55 -0.11
CA LEU A 129 -5.01 -15.70 1.34
C LEU A 129 -3.71 -15.09 1.88
N ASP A 130 -3.78 -13.92 2.51
CA ASP A 130 -2.63 -13.40 3.24
C ASP A 130 -2.36 -14.29 4.45
N VAL A 131 -1.14 -14.84 4.52
CA VAL A 131 -0.81 -15.87 5.51
C VAL A 131 0.03 -15.35 6.68
N LEU A 132 0.47 -14.10 6.62
CA LEU A 132 1.21 -13.44 7.70
C LEU A 132 0.59 -12.09 8.09
N GLY A 133 -0.02 -11.38 7.15
CA GLY A 133 -0.73 -10.14 7.42
C GLY A 133 -2.01 -10.37 8.20
N SER A 134 -2.42 -9.37 8.97
CA SER A 134 -3.68 -9.40 9.73
C SER A 134 -4.52 -8.19 9.38
N GLN A 135 -5.78 -8.41 9.04
CA GLN A 135 -6.75 -7.35 8.80
C GLN A 135 -6.88 -6.48 10.06
N ASP A 136 -7.04 -5.19 9.88
CA ASP A 136 -7.16 -4.20 10.96
C ASP A 136 -5.95 -4.07 11.90
N ALA A 137 -4.91 -4.89 11.72
CA ALA A 137 -3.67 -4.77 12.46
C ALA A 137 -2.65 -3.89 11.73
N PRO A 138 -1.75 -3.19 12.43
CA PRO A 138 -0.64 -2.50 11.80
C PRO A 138 0.34 -3.49 11.19
N SER A 139 1.17 -3.02 10.27
CA SER A 139 2.35 -3.74 9.79
C SER A 139 3.24 -4.13 10.97
N HIS A 140 3.85 -5.30 10.92
CA HIS A 140 4.71 -5.80 11.99
C HIS A 140 5.96 -6.48 11.42
N GLU A 141 7.00 -6.50 12.25
CA GLU A 141 8.27 -7.12 11.91
C GLU A 141 8.12 -8.64 11.76
N THR A 142 8.84 -9.21 10.80
CA THR A 142 8.88 -10.64 10.53
C THR A 142 10.30 -11.11 10.23
N THR A 143 10.47 -12.40 10.02
CA THR A 143 11.75 -13.03 9.67
C THR A 143 11.62 -13.92 8.44
N TRP A 144 12.72 -14.17 7.74
CA TRP A 144 12.73 -15.14 6.63
C TRP A 144 12.23 -16.51 7.05
N HIS A 145 12.58 -16.94 8.25
CA HIS A 145 12.07 -18.21 8.80
C HIS A 145 10.55 -18.23 8.92
N ALA A 146 9.92 -17.14 9.35
CA ALA A 146 8.46 -17.03 9.42
C ALA A 146 7.83 -17.04 8.01
N VAL A 147 8.44 -16.37 7.04
CA VAL A 147 8.01 -16.38 5.65
C VAL A 147 8.06 -17.81 5.08
N GLU A 148 9.16 -18.52 5.31
CA GLU A 148 9.33 -19.92 4.89
C GLU A 148 8.31 -20.84 5.55
N ALA A 149 8.14 -20.74 6.87
CA ALA A 149 7.16 -21.55 7.62
C ALA A 149 5.72 -21.30 7.16
N ALA A 150 5.41 -20.09 6.69
CA ALA A 150 4.11 -19.75 6.12
C ALA A 150 3.85 -20.41 4.76
N ARG A 151 4.86 -20.95 4.07
CA ARG A 151 4.76 -21.63 2.76
C ARG A 151 3.91 -20.85 1.77
N PRO A 152 4.32 -19.63 1.38
CA PRO A 152 3.58 -18.84 0.41
C PRO A 152 3.71 -19.41 -1.00
N ASP A 153 2.62 -19.30 -1.77
CA ASP A 153 2.62 -19.54 -3.22
C ASP A 153 3.13 -18.32 -3.98
N VAL A 154 2.89 -17.12 -3.41
CA VAL A 154 3.28 -15.82 -3.97
C VAL A 154 3.86 -14.93 -2.87
N VAL A 155 4.99 -14.30 -3.14
CA VAL A 155 5.57 -13.25 -2.27
C VAL A 155 5.55 -11.93 -3.01
N LEU A 156 4.99 -10.90 -2.38
CA LEU A 156 4.88 -9.55 -2.92
C LEU A 156 5.81 -8.62 -2.14
N ILE A 157 6.69 -7.93 -2.85
CA ILE A 157 7.61 -6.93 -2.29
C ILE A 157 7.03 -5.56 -2.59
N MET A 158 6.59 -4.86 -1.54
CA MET A 158 5.87 -3.60 -1.63
C MET A 158 6.34 -2.56 -0.59
N PRO A 159 7.64 -2.17 -0.59
CA PRO A 159 8.15 -1.25 0.42
C PRO A 159 7.39 0.07 0.40
N CYS A 160 6.95 0.51 1.57
CA CYS A 160 6.09 1.68 1.71
C CYS A 160 6.70 2.92 1.02
N GLY A 161 5.94 3.47 0.06
CA GLY A 161 6.34 4.66 -0.69
C GLY A 161 7.36 4.44 -1.82
N TYR A 162 7.67 3.18 -2.19
CA TYR A 162 8.60 2.87 -3.27
C TYR A 162 7.88 2.51 -4.56
N SER A 163 8.41 2.98 -5.68
CA SER A 163 8.07 2.48 -7.03
C SER A 163 8.76 1.14 -7.29
N VAL A 164 8.38 0.46 -8.38
CA VAL A 164 9.06 -0.77 -8.84
C VAL A 164 10.56 -0.52 -9.01
N GLU A 165 10.95 0.50 -9.77
CA GLU A 165 12.35 0.86 -10.03
C GLU A 165 13.13 1.10 -8.73
N ARG A 166 12.59 1.91 -7.83
CA ARG A 166 13.24 2.18 -6.54
C ARG A 166 13.40 0.93 -5.70
N THR A 167 12.41 0.05 -5.70
CA THR A 167 12.46 -1.22 -4.97
C THR A 167 13.55 -2.12 -5.51
N VAL A 168 13.65 -2.27 -6.83
CA VAL A 168 14.70 -3.08 -7.48
C VAL A 168 16.10 -2.53 -7.17
N ASN A 169 16.28 -1.21 -7.27
CA ASN A 169 17.55 -0.56 -6.94
C ASN A 169 17.94 -0.79 -5.48
N GLU A 170 16.98 -0.71 -4.55
CA GLU A 170 17.23 -0.97 -3.13
C GLU A 170 17.55 -2.44 -2.86
N LEU A 171 16.83 -3.36 -3.47
CA LEU A 171 17.09 -4.81 -3.38
C LEU A 171 18.48 -5.18 -3.91
N THR A 172 18.90 -4.57 -5.02
CA THR A 172 20.25 -4.76 -5.55
C THR A 172 21.31 -4.26 -4.57
N ARG A 173 21.08 -3.11 -3.93
CA ARG A 173 21.99 -2.54 -2.94
C ARG A 173 22.07 -3.40 -1.66
N VAL A 174 20.94 -3.84 -1.14
CA VAL A 174 20.84 -4.72 0.03
C VAL A 174 21.37 -6.12 -0.31
N GLY A 175 21.10 -6.62 -1.51
CA GLY A 175 21.58 -7.92 -1.99
C GLY A 175 23.10 -8.01 -2.16
N GLN A 176 23.81 -6.87 -2.35
CA GLN A 176 25.27 -6.82 -2.31
C GLN A 176 25.84 -7.04 -0.91
N SER A 177 25.03 -6.80 0.12
CA SER A 177 25.41 -6.94 1.54
C SER A 177 25.00 -8.29 2.16
N GLY A 178 24.23 -9.13 1.43
CA GLY A 178 23.76 -10.43 1.92
C GLY A 178 23.01 -11.24 0.89
N ASP A 179 23.12 -12.56 0.97
CA ASP A 179 22.53 -13.51 0.01
C ASP A 179 21.02 -13.74 0.21
N ALA A 180 20.40 -13.14 1.25
CA ALA A 180 19.02 -13.44 1.63
C ALA A 180 18.00 -13.20 0.50
N TRP A 181 18.09 -12.05 -0.20
CA TRP A 181 17.18 -11.75 -1.30
C TRP A 181 17.42 -12.59 -2.55
N ARG A 182 18.68 -13.00 -2.79
CA ARG A 182 19.01 -13.94 -3.88
C ARG A 182 18.44 -15.32 -3.57
N GLN A 183 18.63 -15.81 -2.35
CA GLN A 183 18.02 -17.05 -1.88
C GLN A 183 16.50 -17.00 -1.96
N ALA A 184 15.89 -15.86 -1.62
CA ALA A 184 14.45 -15.65 -1.78
C ALA A 184 13.98 -15.83 -3.23
N CYS A 185 14.71 -15.30 -4.22
CA CYS A 185 14.38 -15.50 -5.64
C CYS A 185 14.49 -16.98 -6.07
N GLU A 186 15.44 -17.71 -5.53
CA GLU A 186 15.61 -19.14 -5.82
C GLU A 186 14.52 -19.99 -5.14
N GLN A 187 14.14 -19.62 -3.92
CA GLN A 187 13.17 -20.36 -3.11
C GLN A 187 11.72 -20.12 -3.55
N TRP A 188 11.38 -18.86 -3.93
CA TRP A 188 10.02 -18.49 -4.31
C TRP A 188 9.94 -18.06 -5.79
N PRO A 189 9.58 -18.97 -6.70
CA PRO A 189 9.50 -18.67 -8.13
C PRO A 189 8.43 -17.62 -8.49
N ASN A 190 7.49 -17.33 -7.59
CA ASN A 190 6.47 -16.31 -7.75
C ASN A 190 6.72 -15.13 -6.79
N LEU A 191 7.90 -14.56 -6.88
CA LEU A 191 8.30 -13.35 -6.17
C LEU A 191 8.09 -12.14 -7.10
N TYR A 192 7.31 -11.16 -6.65
CA TYR A 192 6.99 -9.97 -7.43
C TYR A 192 7.34 -8.69 -6.67
N VAL A 193 7.83 -7.70 -7.40
CA VAL A 193 7.94 -6.31 -6.93
C VAL A 193 6.76 -5.54 -7.50
N VAL A 194 6.05 -4.79 -6.67
CA VAL A 194 4.91 -3.96 -7.07
C VAL A 194 5.15 -2.48 -6.75
N ASP A 195 4.52 -1.57 -7.49
CA ASP A 195 4.54 -0.13 -7.18
C ASP A 195 3.70 0.16 -5.93
N ALA A 196 4.35 0.07 -4.77
CA ALA A 196 3.70 0.34 -3.50
C ALA A 196 3.32 1.81 -3.34
N ALA A 197 4.11 2.73 -3.88
CA ALA A 197 3.86 4.17 -3.77
C ALA A 197 2.52 4.57 -4.40
N SER A 198 2.17 3.95 -5.53
CA SER A 198 0.94 4.26 -6.27
C SER A 198 -0.28 3.50 -5.77
N TYR A 199 -0.12 2.23 -5.33
CA TYR A 199 -1.26 1.32 -5.19
C TYR A 199 -1.49 0.77 -3.78
N PHE A 200 -0.53 0.91 -2.84
CA PHE A 200 -0.63 0.25 -1.53
C PHE A 200 -0.32 1.17 -0.34
N SER A 201 0.61 2.13 -0.49
CA SER A 201 1.12 2.91 0.63
C SER A 201 0.23 4.07 1.08
N ARG A 202 -0.77 4.44 0.29
CA ARG A 202 -1.62 5.61 0.55
C ARG A 202 -3.09 5.24 0.47
N PRO A 203 -3.86 5.44 1.55
CA PRO A 203 -5.29 5.11 1.56
C PRO A 203 -6.08 6.11 0.70
N GLY A 204 -6.22 5.79 -0.58
CA GLY A 204 -6.94 6.59 -1.56
C GLY A 204 -7.54 5.72 -2.67
N PRO A 205 -8.23 6.31 -3.66
CA PRO A 205 -8.94 5.57 -4.72
C PRO A 205 -8.09 4.56 -5.48
N ARG A 206 -6.77 4.76 -5.55
CA ARG A 206 -5.84 3.85 -6.21
C ARG A 206 -5.63 2.51 -5.49
N LEU A 207 -6.08 2.36 -4.24
CA LEU A 207 -6.12 1.04 -3.60
C LEU A 207 -6.96 0.05 -4.41
N ILE A 208 -8.01 0.53 -5.11
CA ILE A 208 -8.82 -0.33 -5.97
C ILE A 208 -8.04 -0.78 -7.21
N ASP A 209 -7.21 0.10 -7.78
CA ASP A 209 -6.27 -0.30 -8.85
C ASP A 209 -5.29 -1.37 -8.32
N GLY A 210 -4.85 -1.24 -7.06
CA GLY A 210 -4.04 -2.24 -6.37
C GLY A 210 -4.74 -3.59 -6.20
N VAL A 211 -6.04 -3.61 -5.89
CA VAL A 211 -6.82 -4.86 -5.82
C VAL A 211 -6.88 -5.54 -7.20
N GLU A 212 -7.11 -4.77 -8.27
CA GLU A 212 -7.13 -5.30 -9.64
C GLU A 212 -5.75 -5.83 -10.07
N LEU A 213 -4.67 -5.11 -9.70
CA LEU A 213 -3.29 -5.55 -9.92
C LEU A 213 -3.00 -6.88 -9.20
N LEU A 214 -3.40 -6.98 -7.91
CA LEU A 214 -3.25 -8.23 -7.16
C LEU A 214 -4.02 -9.38 -7.81
N ALA A 215 -5.24 -9.14 -8.26
CA ALA A 215 -6.03 -10.17 -8.96
C ALA A 215 -5.31 -10.65 -10.23
N SER A 216 -4.68 -9.76 -10.99
CA SER A 216 -3.90 -10.10 -12.18
C SER A 216 -2.62 -10.88 -11.86
N ILE A 217 -1.97 -10.62 -10.73
CA ILE A 217 -0.79 -11.35 -10.27
C ILE A 217 -1.17 -12.76 -9.77
N LEU A 218 -2.25 -12.84 -8.99
CA LEU A 218 -2.68 -14.09 -8.34
C LEU A 218 -3.38 -15.05 -9.30
N HIS A 219 -4.01 -14.51 -10.35
CA HIS A 219 -4.77 -15.25 -11.36
C HIS A 219 -4.38 -14.77 -12.77
N PRO A 220 -3.13 -15.01 -13.20
CA PRO A 220 -2.64 -14.49 -14.48
C PRO A 220 -3.43 -15.07 -15.66
N THR A 221 -3.75 -14.21 -16.62
CA THR A 221 -4.36 -14.59 -17.89
C THR A 221 -3.45 -14.16 -19.05
N PRO A 222 -3.35 -14.95 -20.12
CA PRO A 222 -2.49 -14.60 -21.26
C PRO A 222 -2.84 -13.26 -21.93
N ASP A 223 -4.11 -12.88 -21.86
CA ASP A 223 -4.65 -11.69 -22.55
C ASP A 223 -4.37 -10.39 -21.78
N HIS A 224 -3.91 -10.47 -20.53
CA HIS A 224 -3.65 -9.30 -19.67
C HIS A 224 -2.27 -9.41 -19.03
N PRO A 225 -1.18 -9.11 -19.80
CA PRO A 225 0.16 -9.08 -19.25
C PRO A 225 0.29 -7.96 -18.20
N LEU A 226 1.14 -8.19 -17.20
CA LEU A 226 1.44 -7.16 -16.21
C LEU A 226 2.21 -6.01 -16.87
N ASP A 227 1.81 -4.78 -16.53
CA ASP A 227 2.59 -3.60 -16.88
C ASP A 227 3.84 -3.54 -15.99
N PRO A 228 5.06 -3.53 -16.56
CA PRO A 228 6.29 -3.48 -15.78
C PRO A 228 6.41 -2.24 -14.88
N ALA A 229 5.72 -1.15 -15.19
CA ALA A 229 5.65 0.02 -14.31
C ALA A 229 4.82 -0.23 -13.04
N GLN A 230 3.91 -1.21 -13.06
CA GLN A 230 3.04 -1.55 -11.93
C GLN A 230 3.57 -2.73 -11.13
N ALA A 231 4.08 -3.76 -11.82
CA ALA A 231 4.62 -4.95 -11.20
C ALA A 231 5.60 -5.69 -12.13
N ILE A 232 6.63 -6.25 -11.55
CA ILE A 232 7.56 -7.17 -12.25
C ILE A 232 7.72 -8.45 -11.43
N LYS A 233 7.92 -9.56 -12.13
CA LYS A 233 8.42 -10.79 -11.51
C LYS A 233 9.91 -10.61 -11.24
N LEU A 234 10.33 -10.85 -10.00
CA LEU A 234 11.73 -10.71 -9.62
C LEU A 234 12.46 -12.03 -9.86
N GLU A 235 13.55 -11.96 -10.57
CA GLU A 235 14.45 -13.09 -10.84
C GLU A 235 15.82 -12.84 -10.21
N ALA A 236 16.57 -13.89 -9.90
CA ALA A 236 17.90 -13.76 -9.32
C ALA A 236 18.86 -12.95 -10.23
N SER A 237 18.69 -13.04 -11.55
CA SER A 237 19.42 -12.26 -12.56
C SER A 237 19.21 -10.76 -12.40
N THR A 238 18.02 -10.33 -11.98
CA THR A 238 17.69 -8.92 -11.74
C THR A 238 18.54 -8.31 -10.61
N LEU A 239 18.94 -9.11 -9.62
CA LEU A 239 19.70 -8.66 -8.46
C LEU A 239 21.23 -8.63 -8.70
N THR A 240 21.71 -9.23 -9.79
CA THR A 240 23.16 -9.28 -10.09
C THR A 240 23.67 -8.09 -10.87
N GLY A 241 22.82 -7.12 -11.18
CA GLY A 241 23.22 -5.90 -11.93
C GLY A 241 23.55 -6.15 -13.40
N SER A 242 23.24 -7.31 -13.96
CA SER A 242 23.51 -7.69 -15.36
C SER A 242 22.33 -7.44 -16.28
N CYS A 243 21.38 -6.58 -15.92
CA CYS A 243 20.29 -6.18 -16.81
C CYS A 243 20.58 -4.80 -17.39
N ALA A 244 21.05 -4.78 -18.65
CA ALA A 244 20.98 -3.57 -19.48
C ALA A 244 19.48 -3.28 -19.69
N LEU A 245 19.02 -2.13 -19.19
CA LEU A 245 17.74 -1.51 -19.53
C LEU A 245 17.84 -0.90 -20.92
#